data_658838d35a450e7ba9653f6ce2712ad1
#
_entry.id   658838d35a450e7ba9653f6ce2712ad1
#
_cell.length_a   1.000
_cell.length_b   1.000
_cell.length_c   1.000
_cell.angle_alpha   90.00
_cell.angle_beta   90.00
_cell.angle_gamma   90.00
#
_symmetry.space_group_name_H-M   'P 1'
#
loop_
_entity.id
_entity.type
_entity.pdbx_description
1 polymer ?
#
loop_
_entity_poly.entity_id
_entity_poly.type
_entity_poly.pdbx_seq_one_letter_code
_entity_poly.pdbx_strand_id
1 'polypeptide(L)'
;CAAFWRKGTIFMPVTTPKQKIQKTEIFGGDSIQIELVGDYFDDCLKAAQDYCKKNDGHFLSPFDDVDVIEGQASVAVEIEAQLGFCPDHIVMPVGGGGLSAGVLKYFENNSQYSLIEPLGGASLWAALIAGRPVPLDKVDTFADGAAVGQIGNKPFETLKSIGLANVLRAPEDRVCITMLEMLNVEGIVLEPAGALSIDALQDLGQSISGRSVVCITTGGNFDFERLPEVKERSQRFKGVKKYLILRMPQRPGALKEFLNFLGPDDDITRFEYLKKSARNFGSILIGIETKDPNHFDDFFKKLSEAGITYSDITNDETLAQFVI
;
A
#
# COMPACT_ATOMS: atom_id res chain seq x y z
N CYS A 1 9.37 21.06 -15.37
CA CYS A 1 10.14 21.42 -16.58
C CYS A 1 9.31 22.30 -17.52
N ALA A 2 8.12 21.87 -17.96
CA ALA A 2 7.31 22.65 -18.92
C ALA A 2 7.02 24.08 -18.44
N ALA A 3 6.57 24.27 -17.20
CA ALA A 3 6.23 25.58 -16.64
C ALA A 3 7.41 26.58 -16.61
N PHE A 4 8.66 26.07 -16.59
CA PHE A 4 9.87 26.88 -16.55
C PHE A 4 10.68 26.85 -17.85
N TRP A 5 10.10 26.30 -18.94
CA TRP A 5 10.74 26.15 -20.24
C TRP A 5 12.09 25.42 -20.19
N ARG A 6 12.20 24.42 -19.29
CA ARG A 6 13.40 23.60 -19.13
C ARG A 6 13.17 22.22 -19.75
N LYS A 7 14.21 21.67 -20.35
CA LYS A 7 14.21 20.27 -20.80
C LYS A 7 14.50 19.33 -19.64
N GLY A 8 13.83 18.20 -19.61
CA GLY A 8 14.04 17.16 -18.61
C GLY A 8 13.97 15.77 -19.22
N THR A 9 14.77 14.85 -18.69
CA THR A 9 14.70 13.42 -19.03
C THR A 9 14.23 12.66 -17.80
N ILE A 10 13.16 11.89 -17.94
CA ILE A 10 12.55 11.11 -16.85
C ILE A 10 12.83 9.65 -17.13
N PHE A 11 13.47 8.99 -16.19
CA PHE A 11 13.73 7.54 -16.24
C PHE A 11 12.64 6.78 -15.49
N MET A 12 12.07 5.76 -16.12
CA MET A 12 11.04 4.91 -15.53
C MET A 12 11.33 3.44 -15.83
N PRO A 13 10.97 2.50 -14.94
CA PRO A 13 11.00 1.09 -15.24
C PRO A 13 10.13 0.75 -16.46
N VAL A 14 10.50 -0.26 -17.24
CA VAL A 14 9.67 -0.76 -18.35
C VAL A 14 8.33 -1.33 -17.86
N THR A 15 8.27 -1.69 -16.57
CA THR A 15 7.08 -2.18 -15.87
C THR A 15 6.14 -1.07 -15.40
N THR A 16 6.50 0.21 -15.62
CA THR A 16 5.69 1.36 -15.18
C THR A 16 4.30 1.32 -15.84
N PRO A 17 3.21 1.47 -15.05
CA PRO A 17 1.85 1.50 -15.58
C PRO A 17 1.68 2.55 -16.70
N LYS A 18 1.03 2.17 -17.79
CA LYS A 18 0.80 3.04 -18.96
C LYS A 18 0.20 4.39 -18.60
N GLN A 19 -0.68 4.42 -17.60
CA GLN A 19 -1.31 5.64 -17.10
C GLN A 19 -0.29 6.66 -16.56
N LYS A 20 0.74 6.22 -15.83
CA LYS A 20 1.80 7.10 -15.32
C LYS A 20 2.65 7.66 -16.46
N ILE A 21 2.97 6.82 -17.44
CA ILE A 21 3.70 7.25 -18.65
C ILE A 21 2.90 8.30 -19.41
N GLN A 22 1.63 8.01 -19.76
CA GLN A 22 0.76 8.93 -20.49
C GLN A 22 0.55 10.27 -19.77
N LYS A 23 0.34 10.26 -18.45
CA LYS A 23 0.24 11.52 -17.68
C LYS A 23 1.52 12.34 -17.75
N THR A 24 2.67 11.66 -17.66
CA THR A 24 3.97 12.34 -17.77
C THR A 24 4.14 12.96 -19.15
N GLU A 25 3.75 12.26 -20.22
CA GLU A 25 3.77 12.79 -21.60
C GLU A 25 2.83 13.99 -21.76
N ILE A 26 1.59 13.88 -21.27
CA ILE A 26 0.58 14.95 -21.39
C ILE A 26 1.04 16.23 -20.69
N PHE A 27 1.53 16.14 -19.45
CA PHE A 27 1.96 17.31 -18.70
C PHE A 27 3.36 17.81 -19.08
N GLY A 28 4.21 16.93 -19.56
CA GLY A 28 5.57 17.25 -19.95
C GLY A 28 5.66 17.86 -21.35
N GLY A 29 4.82 17.39 -22.27
CA GLY A 29 4.85 17.79 -23.68
C GLY A 29 6.25 17.73 -24.28
N ASP A 30 6.60 18.69 -25.10
CA ASP A 30 7.91 18.78 -25.75
C ASP A 30 9.07 19.08 -24.77
N SER A 31 8.77 19.36 -23.51
CA SER A 31 9.79 19.67 -22.50
C SER A 31 10.37 18.43 -21.81
N ILE A 32 9.75 17.25 -22.01
CA ILE A 32 10.11 16.01 -21.32
C ILE A 32 10.46 14.93 -22.36
N GLN A 33 11.56 14.23 -22.07
CA GLN A 33 11.90 12.97 -22.71
C GLN A 33 11.73 11.84 -21.68
N ILE A 34 11.07 10.74 -22.03
CA ILE A 34 10.92 9.57 -21.17
C ILE A 34 11.84 8.47 -21.69
N GLU A 35 12.63 7.92 -20.76
CA GLU A 35 13.51 6.78 -20.99
C GLU A 35 13.02 5.61 -20.13
N LEU A 36 12.54 4.54 -20.79
CA LEU A 36 12.14 3.31 -20.13
C LEU A 36 13.35 2.38 -20.02
N VAL A 37 13.80 2.08 -18.80
CA VAL A 37 15.02 1.30 -18.56
C VAL A 37 14.93 0.43 -17.31
N GLY A 38 15.34 -0.83 -17.43
CA GLY A 38 15.32 -1.79 -16.35
C GLY A 38 13.90 -2.20 -15.91
N ASP A 39 13.84 -3.14 -15.00
CA ASP A 39 12.58 -3.65 -14.46
C ASP A 39 12.23 -3.01 -13.12
N TYR A 40 13.22 -2.43 -12.42
CA TYR A 40 13.09 -1.91 -11.06
C TYR A 40 13.60 -0.47 -10.95
N PHE A 41 13.19 0.18 -9.84
CA PHE A 41 13.57 1.56 -9.54
C PHE A 41 15.10 1.78 -9.49
N ASP A 42 15.85 0.83 -8.94
CA ASP A 42 17.31 0.96 -8.80
C ASP A 42 18.03 0.99 -10.15
N ASP A 43 17.53 0.26 -11.14
CA ASP A 43 18.06 0.30 -12.51
C ASP A 43 17.87 1.69 -13.13
N CYS A 44 16.69 2.26 -12.93
CA CYS A 44 16.37 3.61 -13.38
C CYS A 44 17.23 4.68 -12.69
N LEU A 45 17.39 4.55 -11.38
CA LEU A 45 18.21 5.47 -10.58
C LEU A 45 19.64 5.51 -11.11
N LYS A 46 20.24 4.34 -11.32
CA LYS A 46 21.59 4.22 -11.86
C LYS A 46 21.70 4.80 -13.27
N ALA A 47 20.75 4.46 -14.15
CA ALA A 47 20.74 4.98 -15.52
C ALA A 47 20.60 6.51 -15.54
N ALA A 48 19.73 7.09 -14.72
CA ALA A 48 19.55 8.53 -14.59
C ALA A 48 20.81 9.23 -14.09
N GLN A 49 21.49 8.67 -13.08
CA GLN A 49 22.75 9.22 -12.57
C GLN A 49 23.87 9.17 -13.61
N ASP A 50 23.98 8.06 -14.35
CA ASP A 50 24.99 7.91 -15.41
C ASP A 50 24.70 8.85 -16.58
N TYR A 51 23.43 9.04 -16.94
CA TYR A 51 23.00 10.00 -17.95
C TYR A 51 23.34 11.43 -17.56
N CYS A 52 23.06 11.83 -16.31
CA CYS A 52 23.42 13.14 -15.78
C CYS A 52 24.91 13.42 -15.88
N LYS A 53 25.75 12.47 -15.47
CA LYS A 53 27.21 12.60 -15.54
C LYS A 53 27.70 12.79 -16.99
N LYS A 54 27.11 12.06 -17.94
CA LYS A 54 27.50 12.13 -19.36
C LYS A 54 27.08 13.44 -20.05
N ASN A 55 25.97 14.03 -19.61
CA ASN A 55 25.36 15.17 -20.27
C ASN A 55 25.52 16.49 -19.49
N ASP A 56 26.36 16.50 -18.45
CA ASP A 56 26.54 17.66 -17.55
C ASP A 56 25.17 18.17 -17.03
N GLY A 57 24.28 17.25 -16.74
CA GLY A 57 22.93 17.53 -16.28
C GLY A 57 22.83 17.63 -14.76
N HIS A 58 21.74 18.21 -14.27
CA HIS A 58 21.41 18.21 -12.85
C HIS A 58 20.53 16.99 -12.54
N PHE A 59 20.99 16.11 -11.63
CA PHE A 59 20.20 14.99 -11.14
C PHE A 59 19.31 15.48 -9.99
N LEU A 60 18.00 15.46 -10.21
CA LEU A 60 17.00 15.77 -9.18
C LEU A 60 16.58 14.48 -8.48
N SER A 61 17.04 14.28 -7.25
CA SER A 61 16.60 13.14 -6.43
C SER A 61 15.12 13.29 -6.08
N PRO A 62 14.34 12.19 -6.06
CA PRO A 62 12.91 12.27 -5.74
C PRO A 62 12.63 12.68 -4.29
N PHE A 63 13.56 12.50 -3.36
CA PHE A 63 13.40 12.81 -1.93
C PHE A 63 14.70 13.11 -1.18
N ASP A 64 15.86 12.56 -1.60
CA ASP A 64 17.14 12.72 -0.90
C ASP A 64 17.93 13.93 -1.41
N ASP A 65 17.28 15.08 -1.37
CA ASP A 65 17.83 16.36 -1.82
C ASP A 65 17.31 17.51 -0.94
N VAL A 66 18.16 18.47 -0.61
CA VAL A 66 17.77 19.60 0.28
C VAL A 66 16.72 20.49 -0.38
N ASP A 67 16.90 20.80 -1.66
CA ASP A 67 15.97 21.67 -2.39
C ASP A 67 14.61 20.99 -2.56
N VAL A 68 14.60 19.65 -2.74
CA VAL A 68 13.35 18.87 -2.79
C VAL A 68 12.67 18.86 -1.44
N ILE A 69 13.40 18.64 -0.34
CA ILE A 69 12.84 18.68 1.02
C ILE A 69 12.25 20.05 1.33
N GLU A 70 12.95 21.13 0.97
CA GLU A 70 12.47 22.51 1.13
C GLU A 70 11.21 22.75 0.31
N GLY A 71 11.20 22.31 -0.95
CA GLY A 71 10.02 22.41 -1.81
C GLY A 71 8.80 21.66 -1.24
N GLN A 72 9.00 20.50 -0.63
CA GLN A 72 7.92 19.74 0.03
C GLN A 72 7.38 20.46 1.28
N ALA A 73 8.15 21.31 1.94
CA ALA A 73 7.69 22.11 3.07
C ALA A 73 6.57 23.10 2.68
N SER A 74 6.35 23.39 1.40
CA SER A 74 5.22 24.21 0.91
C SER A 74 3.87 23.71 1.39
N VAL A 75 3.71 22.39 1.57
CA VAL A 75 2.50 21.79 2.15
C VAL A 75 2.23 22.33 3.56
N ALA A 76 3.27 22.43 4.39
CA ALA A 76 3.16 22.96 5.74
C ALA A 76 2.81 24.46 5.75
N VAL A 77 3.40 25.25 4.86
CA VAL A 77 3.07 26.66 4.66
C VAL A 77 1.59 26.84 4.32
N GLU A 78 1.07 26.04 3.41
CA GLU A 78 -0.34 26.09 3.02
C GLU A 78 -1.28 25.64 4.14
N ILE A 79 -0.91 24.59 4.90
CA ILE A 79 -1.68 24.14 6.07
C ILE A 79 -1.83 25.28 7.09
N GLU A 80 -0.72 25.92 7.49
CA GLU A 80 -0.75 27.02 8.45
C GLU A 80 -1.55 28.21 7.92
N ALA A 81 -1.35 28.58 6.66
CA ALA A 81 -2.08 29.69 6.03
C ALA A 81 -3.60 29.44 5.97
N GLN A 82 -4.02 28.21 5.70
CA GLN A 82 -5.45 27.83 5.62
C GLN A 82 -6.10 27.70 7.00
N LEU A 83 -5.38 27.19 7.99
CA LEU A 83 -5.89 27.03 9.35
C LEU A 83 -5.86 28.34 10.15
N GLY A 84 -4.88 29.21 9.87
CA GLY A 84 -4.58 30.40 10.66
C GLY A 84 -3.89 30.10 12.00
N PHE A 85 -3.50 28.87 12.24
CA PHE A 85 -2.76 28.43 13.44
C PHE A 85 -1.96 27.15 13.13
N CYS A 86 -1.00 26.84 14.00
CA CYS A 86 -0.23 25.60 13.93
C CYS A 86 -1.05 24.43 14.51
N PRO A 87 -1.26 23.30 13.78
CA PRO A 87 -2.02 22.17 14.30
C PRO A 87 -1.29 21.48 15.44
N ASP A 88 -2.03 20.96 16.42
CA ASP A 88 -1.47 20.23 17.58
C ASP A 88 -0.79 18.92 17.16
N HIS A 89 -1.31 18.25 16.12
CA HIS A 89 -0.82 16.96 15.67
C HIS A 89 -0.90 16.83 14.16
N ILE A 90 0.18 16.32 13.55
CA ILE A 90 0.26 16.06 12.12
C ILE A 90 0.52 14.57 11.89
N VAL A 91 -0.35 13.96 11.09
CA VAL A 91 -0.27 12.56 10.67
C VAL A 91 0.08 12.53 9.19
N MET A 92 1.19 11.90 8.83
CA MET A 92 1.68 11.93 7.46
C MET A 92 2.39 10.65 7.03
N PRO A 93 2.24 10.25 5.75
CA PRO A 93 2.90 9.06 5.22
C PRO A 93 4.40 9.29 5.06
N VAL A 94 5.16 8.21 5.15
CA VAL A 94 6.59 8.20 4.87
C VAL A 94 6.91 7.14 3.82
N GLY A 95 7.53 7.57 2.73
CA GLY A 95 8.26 6.73 1.80
C GLY A 95 9.74 7.08 1.88
N GLY A 96 10.29 7.79 0.89
CA GLY A 96 11.67 8.29 0.94
C GLY A 96 11.94 9.39 1.98
N GLY A 97 10.89 9.94 2.59
CA GLY A 97 10.95 10.87 3.71
C GLY A 97 11.07 12.35 3.35
N GLY A 98 11.07 12.71 2.05
CA GLY A 98 11.24 14.10 1.62
C GLY A 98 10.12 15.02 2.13
N LEU A 99 8.86 14.64 1.94
CA LEU A 99 7.70 15.39 2.44
C LEU A 99 7.74 15.51 3.97
N SER A 100 7.89 14.39 4.66
CA SER A 100 7.85 14.37 6.11
C SER A 100 8.97 15.17 6.73
N ALA A 101 10.17 15.16 6.15
CA ALA A 101 11.29 15.99 6.58
C ALA A 101 11.03 17.48 6.34
N GLY A 102 10.42 17.86 5.21
CA GLY A 102 10.06 19.24 4.90
C GLY A 102 9.03 19.79 5.89
N VAL A 103 7.94 19.05 6.11
CA VAL A 103 6.88 19.43 7.06
C VAL A 103 7.42 19.55 8.50
N LEU A 104 8.24 18.56 8.91
CA LEU A 104 8.85 18.60 10.23
C LEU A 104 9.77 19.81 10.43
N LYS A 105 10.57 20.16 9.44
CA LYS A 105 11.45 21.32 9.50
C LYS A 105 10.69 22.64 9.58
N TYR A 106 9.51 22.72 8.99
CA TYR A 106 8.69 23.92 9.01
C TYR A 106 8.04 24.14 10.37
N PHE A 107 7.33 23.15 10.91
CA PHE A 107 6.62 23.28 12.17
C PHE A 107 7.50 23.01 13.41
N GLU A 108 8.62 22.32 13.26
CA GLU A 108 9.57 21.99 14.34
C GLU A 108 8.86 21.36 15.56
N ASN A 109 9.03 21.97 16.72
CA ASN A 109 8.41 21.51 17.99
C ASN A 109 7.01 22.10 18.26
N ASN A 110 6.45 22.85 17.31
CA ASN A 110 5.13 23.46 17.46
C ASN A 110 3.99 22.46 17.24
N SER A 111 4.29 21.31 16.65
CA SER A 111 3.35 20.21 16.44
C SER A 111 3.91 18.90 16.97
N GLN A 112 3.02 17.96 17.29
CA GLN A 112 3.36 16.55 17.43
C GLN A 112 3.21 15.83 16.09
N TYR A 113 3.89 14.72 15.91
CA TYR A 113 3.91 14.01 14.64
C TYR A 113 3.64 12.52 14.84
N SER A 114 2.86 11.95 13.90
CA SER A 114 2.82 10.52 13.68
C SER A 114 3.19 10.24 12.23
N LEU A 115 4.23 9.45 12.05
CA LEU A 115 4.76 9.06 10.76
C LEU A 115 4.28 7.66 10.41
N ILE A 116 3.69 7.49 9.23
CA ILE A 116 3.05 6.24 8.86
C ILE A 116 3.76 5.63 7.66
N GLU A 117 4.22 4.40 7.82
CA GLU A 117 4.78 3.60 6.74
C GLU A 117 3.87 2.41 6.41
N PRO A 118 3.84 1.92 5.16
CA PRO A 118 3.28 0.62 4.88
C PRO A 118 4.10 -0.46 5.59
N LEU A 119 3.45 -1.47 6.13
CA LEU A 119 4.11 -2.52 6.91
C LEU A 119 5.23 -3.23 6.11
N GLY A 120 4.96 -3.51 4.83
CA GLY A 120 5.90 -4.15 3.92
C GLY A 120 6.96 -3.22 3.31
N GLY A 121 6.94 -1.91 3.64
CA GLY A 121 7.88 -0.91 3.14
C GLY A 121 8.43 0.03 4.22
N ALA A 122 8.55 -0.43 5.47
CA ALA A 122 8.88 0.38 6.65
C ALA A 122 10.38 0.71 6.76
N SER A 123 10.90 1.53 5.85
CA SER A 123 12.32 1.85 5.74
C SER A 123 12.81 2.84 6.81
N LEU A 124 11.98 3.78 7.24
CA LEU A 124 12.28 4.67 8.38
C LEU A 124 12.33 3.88 9.68
N TRP A 125 11.36 2.98 9.91
CA TRP A 125 11.35 2.11 11.09
C TRP A 125 12.65 1.29 11.19
N ALA A 126 13.06 0.65 10.10
CA ALA A 126 14.32 -0.10 10.03
C ALA A 126 15.54 0.79 10.29
N ALA A 127 15.57 1.99 9.71
CA ALA A 127 16.65 2.95 9.89
C ALA A 127 16.74 3.47 11.32
N LEU A 128 15.62 3.72 12.00
CA LEU A 128 15.59 4.14 13.41
C LEU A 128 16.15 3.06 14.34
N ILE A 129 15.83 1.78 14.09
CA ILE A 129 16.39 0.66 14.85
C ILE A 129 17.90 0.55 14.60
N ALA A 130 18.34 0.68 13.35
CA ALA A 130 19.75 0.57 12.99
C ALA A 130 20.60 1.83 13.34
N GLY A 131 19.94 2.96 13.66
CA GLY A 131 20.59 4.25 13.88
C GLY A 131 21.13 4.90 12.60
N ARG A 132 20.85 4.35 11.43
CA ARG A 132 21.26 4.81 10.09
C ARG A 132 20.34 4.27 9.01
N PRO A 133 20.25 4.90 7.82
CA PRO A 133 19.58 4.32 6.68
C PRO A 133 20.14 2.94 6.33
N VAL A 134 19.24 1.97 6.18
CA VAL A 134 19.57 0.59 5.80
C VAL A 134 18.59 0.12 4.72
N PRO A 135 19.03 -0.67 3.74
CA PRO A 135 18.12 -1.27 2.76
C PRO A 135 17.25 -2.33 3.43
N LEU A 136 16.00 -2.42 2.98
CA LEU A 136 15.10 -3.52 3.32
C LEU A 136 15.42 -4.74 2.45
N ASP A 137 15.39 -5.94 3.03
CA ASP A 137 15.63 -7.19 2.29
C ASP A 137 14.50 -7.49 1.27
N LYS A 138 13.27 -7.13 1.62
CA LYS A 138 12.08 -7.30 0.77
C LYS A 138 11.16 -6.09 0.96
N VAL A 139 10.55 -5.65 -0.13
CA VAL A 139 9.54 -4.57 -0.12
C VAL A 139 8.26 -5.07 -0.76
N ASP A 140 7.12 -4.91 -0.07
CA ASP A 140 5.81 -5.03 -0.70
C ASP A 140 5.50 -3.70 -1.42
N THR A 141 5.40 -3.76 -2.73
CA THR A 141 5.18 -2.58 -3.58
C THR A 141 3.70 -2.21 -3.72
N PHE A 142 2.81 -2.80 -2.94
CA PHE A 142 1.38 -2.47 -3.01
C PHE A 142 1.12 -0.97 -2.81
N ALA A 143 1.72 -0.37 -1.79
CA ALA A 143 1.67 1.08 -1.54
C ALA A 143 2.83 1.79 -2.26
N ASP A 144 2.90 1.70 -3.58
CA ASP A 144 4.04 2.10 -4.43
C ASP A 144 4.51 3.54 -4.22
N GLY A 145 3.62 4.47 -3.85
CA GLY A 145 3.97 5.85 -3.50
C GLY A 145 4.71 6.02 -2.18
N ALA A 146 4.70 5.00 -1.29
CA ALA A 146 5.37 5.02 0.01
C ALA A 146 6.29 3.81 0.26
N ALA A 147 6.19 2.76 -0.55
CA ALA A 147 7.00 1.55 -0.44
C ALA A 147 8.40 1.77 -1.01
N VAL A 148 9.31 2.34 -0.22
CA VAL A 148 10.69 2.64 -0.61
C VAL A 148 11.66 1.71 0.11
N GLY A 149 12.55 1.08 -0.64
CA GLY A 149 13.50 0.10 -0.11
C GLY A 149 14.49 0.66 0.91
N GLN A 150 14.74 1.97 0.90
CA GLN A 150 15.60 2.65 1.88
C GLN A 150 15.19 4.12 1.99
N ILE A 151 15.07 4.62 3.20
CA ILE A 151 14.87 6.06 3.47
C ILE A 151 16.06 6.88 2.98
N GLY A 152 15.80 8.12 2.54
CA GLY A 152 16.87 9.05 2.15
C GLY A 152 17.79 9.43 3.32
N ASN A 153 19.06 9.65 3.04
CA ASN A 153 20.03 10.03 4.08
C ASN A 153 19.71 11.41 4.69
N LYS A 154 19.41 12.39 3.85
CA LYS A 154 19.06 13.75 4.30
C LYS A 154 17.71 13.79 5.03
N PRO A 155 16.63 13.14 4.54
CA PRO A 155 15.40 12.98 5.30
C PRO A 155 15.61 12.32 6.64
N PHE A 156 16.38 11.22 6.71
CA PHE A 156 16.65 10.50 7.94
C PHE A 156 17.29 11.40 9.01
N GLU A 157 18.27 12.22 8.64
CA GLU A 157 18.91 13.16 9.58
C GLU A 157 17.89 14.10 10.28
N THR A 158 16.82 14.43 9.59
CA THR A 158 15.71 15.23 10.14
C THR A 158 14.76 14.36 10.96
N LEU A 159 14.34 13.21 10.41
CA LEU A 159 13.29 12.36 10.97
C LEU A 159 13.74 11.52 12.17
N LYS A 160 15.05 11.26 12.34
CA LYS A 160 15.56 10.48 13.48
C LYS A 160 15.21 11.07 14.86
N SER A 161 14.94 12.38 14.94
CA SER A 161 14.54 13.06 16.18
C SER A 161 13.14 12.70 16.64
N ILE A 162 12.27 12.19 15.75
CA ILE A 162 10.88 11.83 16.06
C ILE A 162 10.81 10.65 17.03
N GLY A 163 11.75 9.72 16.94
CA GLY A 163 11.78 8.51 17.75
C GLY A 163 10.80 7.43 17.28
N LEU A 164 11.14 6.20 17.57
CA LEU A 164 10.44 5.01 17.08
C LEU A 164 8.96 4.92 17.51
N ALA A 165 8.63 5.46 18.69
CA ALA A 165 7.27 5.44 19.24
C ALA A 165 6.24 6.25 18.43
N ASN A 166 6.71 7.18 17.61
CA ASN A 166 5.88 8.03 16.75
C ASN A 166 5.85 7.56 15.29
N VAL A 167 6.42 6.40 14.99
CA VAL A 167 6.37 5.79 13.68
C VAL A 167 5.45 4.57 13.74
N LEU A 168 4.36 4.61 12.99
CA LEU A 168 3.38 3.53 12.89
C LEU A 168 3.57 2.78 11.57
N ARG A 169 3.17 1.50 11.56
CA ARG A 169 3.22 0.66 10.37
C ARG A 169 1.81 0.15 10.07
N ALA A 170 1.24 0.58 8.97
CA ALA A 170 -0.10 0.21 8.54
C ALA A 170 -0.06 -1.05 7.66
N PRO A 171 -0.78 -2.13 8.02
CA PRO A 171 -0.92 -3.28 7.15
C PRO A 171 -1.62 -2.89 5.83
N GLU A 172 -1.06 -3.28 4.69
CA GLU A 172 -1.56 -2.90 3.36
C GLU A 172 -3.01 -3.34 3.15
N ASP A 173 -3.37 -4.52 3.61
CA ASP A 173 -4.73 -5.06 3.48
C ASP A 173 -5.75 -4.25 4.32
N ARG A 174 -5.33 -3.66 5.45
CA ARG A 174 -6.14 -2.75 6.26
C ARG A 174 -6.31 -1.40 5.56
N VAL A 175 -5.25 -0.88 4.97
CA VAL A 175 -5.29 0.36 4.16
C VAL A 175 -6.32 0.25 3.03
N CYS A 176 -6.50 -0.94 2.45
CA CYS A 176 -7.53 -1.20 1.45
C CYS A 176 -8.96 -0.93 1.98
N ILE A 177 -9.22 -1.18 3.27
CA ILE A 177 -10.52 -0.85 3.88
C ILE A 177 -10.74 0.66 3.87
N THR A 178 -9.75 1.39 4.35
CA THR A 178 -9.77 2.87 4.38
C THR A 178 -9.95 3.46 2.98
N MET A 179 -9.26 2.93 1.97
CA MET A 179 -9.44 3.35 0.57
C MET A 179 -10.88 3.17 0.10
N LEU A 180 -11.50 2.02 0.38
CA LEU A 180 -12.89 1.74 -0.01
C LEU A 180 -13.90 2.60 0.77
N GLU A 181 -13.64 2.89 2.02
CA GLU A 181 -14.47 3.79 2.82
C GLU A 181 -14.41 5.22 2.30
N MET A 182 -13.20 5.73 2.02
CA MET A 182 -13.02 7.05 1.41
C MET A 182 -13.71 7.15 0.04
N LEU A 183 -13.60 6.10 -0.78
CA LEU A 183 -14.26 6.07 -2.09
C LEU A 183 -15.78 6.02 -1.97
N ASN A 184 -16.33 5.12 -1.14
CA ASN A 184 -17.77 4.82 -1.13
C ASN A 184 -18.59 5.76 -0.24
N VAL A 185 -17.99 6.31 0.82
CA VAL A 185 -18.68 7.18 1.79
C VAL A 185 -18.39 8.64 1.49
N GLU A 186 -17.12 9.00 1.29
CA GLU A 186 -16.72 10.39 1.11
C GLU A 186 -16.61 10.82 -0.37
N GLY A 187 -16.64 9.86 -1.30
CA GLY A 187 -16.45 10.13 -2.73
C GLY A 187 -15.02 10.57 -3.09
N ILE A 188 -14.03 10.26 -2.23
CA ILE A 188 -12.63 10.65 -2.40
C ILE A 188 -11.83 9.46 -2.87
N VAL A 189 -11.16 9.63 -4.01
CA VAL A 189 -10.25 8.62 -4.56
C VAL A 189 -8.87 8.82 -3.98
N LEU A 190 -8.36 7.80 -3.27
CA LEU A 190 -7.01 7.76 -2.74
C LEU A 190 -6.25 6.55 -3.29
N GLU A 191 -4.98 6.73 -3.61
CA GLU A 191 -4.04 5.62 -3.79
C GLU A 191 -3.61 5.07 -2.41
N PRO A 192 -3.02 3.85 -2.33
CA PRO A 192 -2.65 3.26 -1.05
C PRO A 192 -1.78 4.16 -0.17
N ALA A 193 -0.78 4.83 -0.75
CA ALA A 193 0.08 5.77 -0.02
C ALA A 193 -0.70 6.97 0.53
N GLY A 194 -1.70 7.46 -0.20
CA GLY A 194 -2.56 8.57 0.21
C GLY A 194 -3.49 8.23 1.38
N ALA A 195 -3.87 6.96 1.53
CA ALA A 195 -4.77 6.52 2.58
C ALA A 195 -4.07 6.23 3.92
N LEU A 196 -2.73 6.12 3.96
CA LEU A 196 -1.96 5.74 5.15
C LEU A 196 -2.24 6.62 6.37
N SER A 197 -2.28 7.94 6.19
CA SER A 197 -2.50 8.88 7.30
C SER A 197 -3.90 8.79 7.89
N ILE A 198 -4.91 8.52 7.07
CA ILE A 198 -6.29 8.32 7.53
C ILE A 198 -6.42 6.96 8.21
N ASP A 199 -5.84 5.91 7.62
CA ASP A 199 -5.83 4.56 8.21
C ASP A 199 -5.26 4.53 9.62
N ALA A 200 -4.19 5.29 9.86
CA ALA A 200 -3.53 5.36 11.15
C ALA A 200 -4.35 6.00 12.28
N LEU A 201 -5.42 6.74 11.97
CA LEU A 201 -6.26 7.37 13.00
C LEU A 201 -6.85 6.35 13.97
N GLN A 202 -7.13 5.12 13.51
CA GLN A 202 -7.62 4.06 14.39
C GLN A 202 -6.58 3.60 15.43
N ASP A 203 -5.28 3.66 15.07
CA ASP A 203 -4.19 3.31 15.98
C ASP A 203 -3.89 4.44 16.97
N LEU A 204 -4.12 5.69 16.57
CA LEU A 204 -3.90 6.87 17.40
C LEU A 204 -5.01 7.07 18.44
N GLY A 205 -6.26 6.78 18.11
CA GLY A 205 -7.39 6.73 19.00
C GLY A 205 -7.46 7.91 20.00
N GLN A 206 -7.45 7.60 21.30
CA GLN A 206 -7.54 8.58 22.38
C GLN A 206 -6.36 9.54 22.47
N SER A 207 -5.20 9.19 21.93
CA SER A 207 -3.98 10.03 22.01
C SER A 207 -4.12 11.38 21.30
N ILE A 208 -5.03 11.46 20.32
CA ILE A 208 -5.31 12.66 19.52
C ILE A 208 -6.66 13.32 19.88
N SER A 209 -7.37 12.78 20.87
CA SER A 209 -8.69 13.30 21.26
C SER A 209 -8.58 14.72 21.80
N GLY A 210 -9.47 15.61 21.33
CA GLY A 210 -9.53 17.03 21.73
C GLY A 210 -8.43 17.90 21.14
N ARG A 211 -7.64 17.38 20.18
CA ARG A 211 -6.58 18.11 19.47
C ARG A 211 -7.01 18.52 18.08
N SER A 212 -6.39 19.57 17.56
CA SER A 212 -6.43 19.87 16.13
C SER A 212 -5.47 18.93 15.40
N VAL A 213 -6.02 18.04 14.54
CA VAL A 213 -5.25 17.01 13.84
C VAL A 213 -5.30 17.26 12.34
N VAL A 214 -4.14 17.27 11.68
CA VAL A 214 -4.04 17.32 10.24
C VAL A 214 -3.52 15.98 9.73
N CYS A 215 -4.32 15.32 8.87
CA CYS A 215 -3.91 14.14 8.12
C CYS A 215 -3.49 14.54 6.72
N ILE A 216 -2.23 14.35 6.37
CA ILE A 216 -1.75 14.64 5.01
C ILE A 216 -2.08 13.45 4.11
N THR A 217 -3.02 13.64 3.20
CA THR A 217 -3.40 12.66 2.17
C THR A 217 -2.65 12.97 0.87
N THR A 218 -1.69 12.14 0.50
CA THR A 218 -0.70 12.50 -0.52
C THR A 218 -1.08 12.16 -1.95
N GLY A 219 -1.90 11.14 -2.19
CA GLY A 219 -2.09 10.64 -3.54
C GLY A 219 -3.54 10.29 -3.88
N GLY A 220 -4.00 10.83 -5.03
CA GLY A 220 -5.26 10.44 -5.68
C GLY A 220 -5.03 9.79 -7.05
N ASN A 221 -3.79 9.35 -7.32
CA ASN A 221 -3.42 8.82 -8.64
C ASN A 221 -3.66 7.31 -8.75
N PHE A 222 -4.81 6.89 -8.22
CA PHE A 222 -5.20 5.48 -8.15
C PHE A 222 -5.47 4.89 -9.54
N ASP A 223 -4.93 3.70 -9.77
CA ASP A 223 -5.23 2.90 -10.95
C ASP A 223 -6.49 2.06 -10.67
N PHE A 224 -7.59 2.40 -11.34
CA PHE A 224 -8.87 1.71 -11.15
C PHE A 224 -8.85 0.24 -11.59
N GLU A 225 -7.90 -0.19 -12.41
CA GLU A 225 -7.71 -1.61 -12.74
C GLU A 225 -7.31 -2.43 -11.51
N ARG A 226 -6.76 -1.79 -10.47
CA ARG A 226 -6.42 -2.41 -9.18
C ARG A 226 -7.59 -2.46 -8.17
N LEU A 227 -8.75 -1.90 -8.51
CA LEU A 227 -9.89 -1.89 -7.56
C LEU A 227 -10.35 -3.29 -7.15
N PRO A 228 -10.36 -4.32 -8.03
CA PRO A 228 -10.63 -5.70 -7.62
C PRO A 228 -9.62 -6.23 -6.58
N GLU A 229 -8.32 -5.94 -6.74
CA GLU A 229 -7.28 -6.29 -5.77
C GLU A 229 -7.53 -5.62 -4.41
N VAL A 230 -7.85 -4.32 -4.40
CA VAL A 230 -8.15 -3.57 -3.18
C VAL A 230 -9.36 -4.16 -2.45
N LYS A 231 -10.44 -4.49 -3.19
CA LYS A 231 -11.63 -5.15 -2.62
C LYS A 231 -11.27 -6.51 -2.02
N GLU A 232 -10.52 -7.30 -2.74
CA GLU A 232 -10.08 -8.63 -2.32
C GLU A 232 -9.27 -8.59 -1.03
N ARG A 233 -8.24 -7.75 -0.96
CA ARG A 233 -7.41 -7.54 0.22
C ARG A 233 -8.23 -7.11 1.43
N SER A 234 -9.15 -6.15 1.24
CA SER A 234 -10.02 -5.66 2.31
C SER A 234 -10.94 -6.75 2.86
N GLN A 235 -11.52 -7.60 2.00
CA GLN A 235 -12.41 -8.69 2.39
C GLN A 235 -11.67 -9.78 3.16
N ARG A 236 -10.45 -10.12 2.73
CA ARG A 236 -9.59 -11.07 3.45
C ARG A 236 -9.20 -10.54 4.83
N PHE A 237 -8.80 -9.28 4.92
CA PHE A 237 -8.44 -8.65 6.19
C PHE A 237 -9.62 -8.59 7.17
N LYS A 238 -10.83 -8.28 6.67
CA LYS A 238 -12.08 -8.33 7.45
C LYS A 238 -12.50 -9.75 7.85
N GLY A 239 -11.84 -10.78 7.31
CA GLY A 239 -12.18 -12.17 7.56
C GLY A 239 -13.49 -12.62 6.90
N VAL A 240 -14.09 -11.80 6.02
CA VAL A 240 -15.34 -12.12 5.32
C VAL A 240 -15.14 -12.90 4.03
N LYS A 241 -13.89 -13.15 3.64
CA LYS A 241 -13.55 -13.98 2.48
C LYS A 241 -12.43 -14.95 2.79
N LYS A 242 -12.62 -16.20 2.41
CA LYS A 242 -11.64 -17.28 2.60
C LYS A 242 -11.47 -18.13 1.36
N TYR A 243 -10.26 -18.62 1.18
CA TYR A 243 -9.90 -19.59 0.16
C TYR A 243 -9.48 -20.90 0.79
N LEU A 244 -10.09 -21.98 0.35
CA LEU A 244 -9.90 -23.30 0.94
C LEU A 244 -9.57 -24.34 -0.14
N ILE A 245 -8.65 -25.24 0.18
CA ILE A 245 -8.48 -26.48 -0.56
C ILE A 245 -9.18 -27.57 0.24
N LEU A 246 -10.26 -28.13 -0.32
CA LEU A 246 -11.03 -29.21 0.30
C LEU A 246 -10.66 -30.54 -0.32
N ARG A 247 -10.69 -31.59 0.49
CA ARG A 247 -10.56 -32.97 0.03
C ARG A 247 -11.88 -33.69 0.20
N MET A 248 -12.55 -33.98 -0.94
CA MET A 248 -13.88 -34.54 -0.95
C MET A 248 -13.92 -35.92 -1.60
N PRO A 249 -14.81 -36.83 -1.13
CA PRO A 249 -15.02 -38.15 -1.75
C PRO A 249 -15.58 -37.99 -3.18
N GLN A 250 -15.02 -38.76 -4.12
CA GLN A 250 -15.49 -38.76 -5.51
C GLN A 250 -16.68 -39.69 -5.74
N ARG A 251 -17.84 -39.33 -5.17
CA ARG A 251 -19.10 -40.03 -5.34
C ARG A 251 -20.26 -39.13 -5.74
N PRO A 252 -21.29 -39.62 -6.41
CA PRO A 252 -22.49 -38.83 -6.67
C PRO A 252 -23.08 -38.26 -5.39
N GLY A 253 -23.52 -37.01 -5.43
CA GLY A 253 -24.13 -36.30 -4.31
C GLY A 253 -23.16 -35.60 -3.36
N ALA A 254 -21.86 -35.91 -3.35
CA ALA A 254 -20.90 -35.32 -2.41
C ALA A 254 -20.85 -33.77 -2.50
N LEU A 255 -20.87 -33.21 -3.69
CA LEU A 255 -20.92 -31.75 -3.86
C LEU A 255 -22.23 -31.16 -3.33
N LYS A 256 -23.35 -31.82 -3.56
CA LYS A 256 -24.64 -31.35 -3.03
C LYS A 256 -24.65 -31.34 -1.51
N GLU A 257 -24.08 -32.36 -0.87
CA GLU A 257 -23.93 -32.42 0.59
C GLU A 257 -23.05 -31.26 1.09
N PHE A 258 -21.94 -31.03 0.43
CA PHE A 258 -21.06 -29.90 0.77
C PHE A 258 -21.77 -28.54 0.68
N LEU A 259 -22.54 -28.30 -0.38
CA LEU A 259 -23.27 -27.04 -0.55
C LEU A 259 -24.28 -26.77 0.56
N ASN A 260 -24.78 -27.82 1.25
CA ASN A 260 -25.68 -27.65 2.40
C ASN A 260 -24.97 -27.09 3.66
N PHE A 261 -23.64 -27.05 3.69
CA PHE A 261 -22.89 -26.45 4.80
C PHE A 261 -22.83 -24.94 4.71
N LEU A 262 -23.01 -24.41 3.49
CA LEU A 262 -23.06 -22.96 3.26
C LEU A 262 -24.35 -22.36 3.82
N GLY A 263 -24.24 -21.14 4.33
CA GLY A 263 -25.36 -20.35 4.80
C GLY A 263 -26.06 -19.59 3.67
N PRO A 264 -27.18 -18.93 3.98
CA PRO A 264 -27.95 -18.17 2.99
C PRO A 264 -27.24 -16.90 2.52
N ASP A 265 -26.27 -16.42 3.27
CA ASP A 265 -25.47 -15.21 2.97
C ASP A 265 -24.07 -15.53 2.44
N ASP A 266 -23.76 -16.83 2.24
CA ASP A 266 -22.48 -17.25 1.68
C ASP A 266 -22.54 -17.27 0.15
N ASP A 267 -21.55 -16.65 -0.47
CA ASP A 267 -21.36 -16.69 -1.91
C ASP A 267 -20.07 -17.43 -2.29
N ILE A 268 -20.15 -18.24 -3.34
CA ILE A 268 -18.99 -18.93 -3.90
C ILE A 268 -18.38 -18.07 -4.98
N THR A 269 -17.28 -17.41 -4.65
CA THR A 269 -16.57 -16.50 -5.56
C THR A 269 -15.58 -17.23 -6.48
N ARG A 270 -15.16 -18.45 -6.10
CA ARG A 270 -14.30 -19.33 -6.90
C ARG A 270 -14.62 -20.77 -6.63
N PHE A 271 -14.64 -21.60 -7.69
CA PHE A 271 -14.86 -23.03 -7.56
C PHE A 271 -14.12 -23.80 -8.66
N GLU A 272 -13.15 -24.62 -8.25
CA GLU A 272 -12.40 -25.49 -9.17
C GLU A 272 -12.38 -26.92 -8.62
N TYR A 273 -12.92 -27.85 -9.38
CA TYR A 273 -12.98 -29.26 -8.99
C TYR A 273 -12.06 -30.11 -9.86
N LEU A 274 -10.97 -30.60 -9.24
CA LEU A 274 -10.02 -31.50 -9.91
C LEU A 274 -10.35 -32.95 -9.60
N LYS A 275 -11.06 -33.58 -10.53
CA LYS A 275 -11.35 -35.02 -10.48
C LYS A 275 -10.15 -35.81 -11.02
N LYS A 276 -9.54 -36.65 -10.19
CA LYS A 276 -8.46 -37.57 -10.59
C LYS A 276 -9.03 -38.99 -10.70
N SER A 277 -8.97 -39.56 -11.92
CA SER A 277 -9.65 -40.80 -12.31
C SER A 277 -9.28 -42.11 -11.55
N ALA A 278 -8.23 -42.07 -10.73
CA ALA A 278 -7.72 -43.26 -10.02
C ALA A 278 -7.75 -43.11 -8.48
N ARG A 279 -8.48 -42.14 -7.92
CA ARG A 279 -8.51 -41.91 -6.46
C ARG A 279 -9.93 -41.75 -5.93
N ASN A 280 -10.13 -42.20 -4.69
CA ASN A 280 -11.42 -42.11 -4.02
C ASN A 280 -11.77 -40.65 -3.61
N PHE A 281 -10.78 -39.73 -3.66
CA PHE A 281 -10.93 -38.32 -3.27
C PHE A 281 -10.44 -37.39 -4.36
N GLY A 282 -11.19 -36.31 -4.56
CA GLY A 282 -10.82 -35.15 -5.39
C GLY A 282 -10.47 -33.95 -4.54
N SER A 283 -9.73 -33.02 -5.14
CA SER A 283 -9.43 -31.71 -4.52
C SER A 283 -10.33 -30.64 -5.12
N ILE A 284 -10.85 -29.78 -4.26
CA ILE A 284 -11.65 -28.62 -4.63
C ILE A 284 -10.92 -27.39 -4.12
N LEU A 285 -10.67 -26.43 -5.01
CA LEU A 285 -10.32 -25.08 -4.63
C LEU A 285 -11.61 -24.25 -4.59
N ILE A 286 -11.91 -23.64 -3.46
CA ILE A 286 -13.09 -22.82 -3.27
C ILE A 286 -12.75 -21.50 -2.62
N GLY A 287 -13.32 -20.41 -3.14
CA GLY A 287 -13.39 -19.10 -2.51
C GLY A 287 -14.80 -18.86 -2.01
N ILE A 288 -14.93 -18.51 -0.75
CA ILE A 288 -16.22 -18.24 -0.09
C ILE A 288 -16.19 -16.82 0.47
N GLU A 289 -17.23 -16.06 0.16
CA GLU A 289 -17.50 -14.73 0.73
C GLU A 289 -18.74 -14.80 1.60
N THR A 290 -18.71 -14.17 2.78
CA THR A 290 -19.84 -14.08 3.70
C THR A 290 -20.02 -12.65 4.19
N LYS A 291 -21.18 -12.33 4.78
CA LYS A 291 -21.41 -11.02 5.42
C LYS A 291 -20.89 -10.94 6.86
N ASP A 292 -20.83 -12.09 7.55
CA ASP A 292 -20.38 -12.19 8.94
C ASP A 292 -19.19 -13.16 9.04
N PRO A 293 -17.99 -12.68 9.41
CA PRO A 293 -16.81 -13.55 9.54
C PRO A 293 -16.99 -14.69 10.55
N ASN A 294 -17.83 -14.51 11.58
CA ASN A 294 -18.11 -15.57 12.58
C ASN A 294 -18.81 -16.78 11.97
N HIS A 295 -19.43 -16.63 10.81
CA HIS A 295 -20.08 -17.74 10.12
C HIS A 295 -19.07 -18.82 9.69
N PHE A 296 -17.82 -18.46 9.46
CA PHE A 296 -16.77 -19.44 9.13
C PHE A 296 -16.48 -20.41 10.28
N ASP A 297 -16.68 -20.04 11.53
CA ASP A 297 -16.49 -20.95 12.68
C ASP A 297 -17.50 -22.09 12.62
N ASP A 298 -18.78 -21.79 12.36
CA ASP A 298 -19.83 -22.80 12.18
C ASP A 298 -19.60 -23.64 10.93
N PHE A 299 -19.16 -23.02 9.84
CA PHE A 299 -18.84 -23.71 8.60
C PHE A 299 -17.70 -24.73 8.80
N PHE A 300 -16.60 -24.34 9.44
CA PHE A 300 -15.48 -25.24 9.73
C PHE A 300 -15.86 -26.37 10.68
N LYS A 301 -16.73 -26.11 11.66
CA LYS A 301 -17.26 -27.12 12.54
C LYS A 301 -18.07 -28.19 11.76
N LYS A 302 -18.97 -27.77 10.87
CA LYS A 302 -19.76 -28.68 10.00
C LYS A 302 -18.84 -29.51 9.08
N LEU A 303 -17.78 -28.93 8.50
CA LEU A 303 -16.79 -29.67 7.70
C LEU A 303 -16.12 -30.77 8.53
N SER A 304 -15.69 -30.43 9.75
CA SER A 304 -15.04 -31.36 10.67
C SER A 304 -15.96 -32.50 11.07
N GLU A 305 -17.23 -32.23 11.42
CA GLU A 305 -18.24 -33.21 11.76
C GLU A 305 -18.56 -34.16 10.59
N ALA A 306 -18.51 -33.66 9.36
CA ALA A 306 -18.68 -34.44 8.13
C ALA A 306 -17.41 -35.20 7.70
N GLY A 307 -16.30 -35.07 8.43
CA GLY A 307 -15.03 -35.73 8.09
C GLY A 307 -14.36 -35.17 6.82
N ILE A 308 -14.69 -33.92 6.40
CA ILE A 308 -14.09 -33.25 5.26
C ILE A 308 -12.82 -32.55 5.73
N THR A 309 -11.70 -32.97 5.18
CA THR A 309 -10.41 -32.30 5.45
C THR A 309 -10.24 -31.09 4.55
N TYR A 310 -9.73 -30.00 5.11
CA TYR A 310 -9.46 -28.76 4.39
C TYR A 310 -8.13 -28.14 4.80
N SER A 311 -7.63 -27.26 3.93
CA SER A 311 -6.52 -26.35 4.21
C SER A 311 -7.00 -24.93 3.92
N ASP A 312 -6.93 -24.06 4.91
CA ASP A 312 -7.15 -22.62 4.71
C ASP A 312 -5.88 -22.03 4.06
N ILE A 313 -6.02 -21.51 2.85
CA ILE A 313 -4.94 -20.93 2.05
C ILE A 313 -5.11 -19.43 1.87
N THR A 314 -6.02 -18.81 2.59
CA THR A 314 -6.38 -17.40 2.47
C THR A 314 -5.17 -16.47 2.60
N ASN A 315 -4.24 -16.81 3.48
CA ASN A 315 -3.04 -16.02 3.75
C ASN A 315 -1.74 -16.66 3.20
N ASP A 316 -1.85 -17.67 2.34
CA ASP A 316 -0.69 -18.24 1.66
C ASP A 316 -0.28 -17.36 0.49
N GLU A 317 0.83 -16.60 0.64
CA GLU A 317 1.30 -15.65 -0.37
C GLU A 317 1.57 -16.32 -1.72
N THR A 318 2.08 -17.56 -1.73
CA THR A 318 2.42 -18.27 -2.96
C THR A 318 1.16 -18.72 -3.69
N LEU A 319 0.19 -19.29 -2.97
CA LEU A 319 -1.06 -19.76 -3.55
C LEU A 319 -2.00 -18.60 -3.89
N ALA A 320 -1.99 -17.53 -3.11
CA ALA A 320 -2.77 -16.33 -3.40
C ALA A 320 -2.50 -15.76 -4.79
N GLN A 321 -1.24 -15.75 -5.24
CA GLN A 321 -0.86 -15.27 -6.58
C GLN A 321 -1.45 -16.10 -7.74
N PHE A 322 -1.82 -17.37 -7.48
CA PHE A 322 -2.47 -18.23 -8.48
C PHE A 322 -4.00 -18.24 -8.36
N VAL A 323 -4.52 -17.75 -7.25
CA VAL A 323 -5.95 -17.83 -6.90
C VAL A 323 -6.64 -16.49 -7.06
N ILE A 324 -5.91 -15.42 -6.97
CA ILE A 324 -6.37 -14.04 -7.08
C ILE A 324 -5.83 -13.41 -8.35
#